data_3e3ada2488796ef907f2111650734c8b
#
_entry.id   3e3ada2488796ef907f2111650734c8b
#
_cell.length_a   1.000
_cell.length_b   1.000
_cell.length_c   1.000
_cell.angle_alpha   90.00
_cell.angle_beta   90.00
_cell.angle_gamma   90.00
#
_symmetry.space_group_name_H-M   'P 1'
#
loop_
_entity.id
_entity.type
_entity.pdbx_description
1 polymer ?
#
loop_
_entity_poly.entity_id
_entity_poly.type
_entity_poly.pdbx_seq_one_letter_code
_entity_poly.pdbx_strand_id
1 'polypeptide(L)'
;MLDVKKLFNLALKNQKKKNFHKAKKLYQEILDLNPNFLEANNNLGLLFQLDKEYDKARECYEKIIKINPRILSAQFNLGLVFQKMEKNEKAKECYKKAIELNPKLVNAQYNLGIVFQKMGENEKAKESYKKAIELDPKLLIAYNNLGIVYSNLGEYNLAIESYVDALEINKEFKNAKENLIHSLTCASSKRENSIVNAHNNLKKIHKNFNSLECLKSENLNYILRESNKILRNIEESISSIGYDETQTYRRNAVDLNCKRHHDVFNELNLIPKFCFSCFKIQIEPKSVLDLIKLFFIFDDFSFENNNWRKCMIELRNGVPGAYKGFVYCSSNDEAEKILNQITPLLENHLIYNVKIKRGCTEFYEKYPNYKEINNNEDNFMRYDPSWKQEEKKYDLKKNLNKKISKDTLSGLSISDFLIINNWLNYAKIIGDLSYEKIIDNFLYSEYVCKKTSSQLEFRKKEFL
;
A
#
# COMPACT_ATOMS: atom_id res chain seq x y z
N MET A 1 -11.06 33.60 -48.49
CA MET A 1 -11.10 33.24 -47.06
C MET A 1 -11.40 31.78 -46.93
N LEU A 2 -10.48 30.98 -46.42
CA LEU A 2 -10.81 29.59 -46.04
C LEU A 2 -11.93 29.64 -44.99
N ASP A 3 -13.02 28.97 -45.29
CA ASP A 3 -14.18 28.88 -44.39
C ASP A 3 -13.75 28.18 -43.10
N VAL A 4 -13.63 28.92 -42.01
CA VAL A 4 -13.25 28.43 -40.65
C VAL A 4 -14.04 27.15 -40.27
N LYS A 5 -15.30 27.09 -40.71
CA LYS A 5 -16.16 25.94 -40.49
C LYS A 5 -15.69 24.70 -41.26
N LYS A 6 -15.18 24.87 -42.49
CA LYS A 6 -14.61 23.77 -43.28
C LYS A 6 -13.29 23.28 -42.65
N LEU A 7 -12.42 24.18 -42.20
CA LEU A 7 -11.20 23.86 -41.50
C LEU A 7 -11.49 23.08 -40.21
N PHE A 8 -12.49 23.53 -39.43
CA PHE A 8 -12.87 22.84 -38.19
C PHE A 8 -13.39 21.42 -38.45
N ASN A 9 -14.26 21.24 -39.46
CA ASN A 9 -14.73 19.91 -39.84
C ASN A 9 -13.58 19.01 -40.31
N LEU A 10 -12.58 19.54 -41.02
CA LEU A 10 -11.40 18.82 -41.43
C LEU A 10 -10.52 18.42 -40.24
N ALA A 11 -10.37 19.31 -39.24
CA ALA A 11 -9.65 19.07 -38.01
C ALA A 11 -10.31 17.92 -37.20
N LEU A 12 -11.65 18.00 -37.01
CA LEU A 12 -12.42 16.93 -36.37
C LEU A 12 -12.29 15.59 -37.09
N LYS A 13 -12.32 15.55 -38.42
CA LYS A 13 -12.12 14.34 -39.21
C LYS A 13 -10.73 13.75 -38.98
N ASN A 14 -9.69 14.56 -38.92
CA ASN A 14 -8.32 14.11 -38.64
C ASN A 14 -8.20 13.60 -37.18
N GLN A 15 -8.79 14.30 -36.23
CA GLN A 15 -8.82 13.87 -34.81
C GLN A 15 -9.51 12.50 -34.65
N LYS A 16 -10.67 12.29 -35.27
CA LYS A 16 -11.37 10.98 -35.29
C LYS A 16 -10.54 9.87 -35.92
N LYS A 17 -9.73 10.19 -36.94
CA LYS A 17 -8.78 9.25 -37.58
C LYS A 17 -7.48 9.08 -36.78
N LYS A 18 -7.35 9.65 -35.58
CA LYS A 18 -6.15 9.67 -34.74
C LYS A 18 -4.94 10.37 -35.38
N ASN A 19 -5.13 11.16 -36.42
CA ASN A 19 -4.10 11.98 -37.05
C ASN A 19 -3.89 13.26 -36.24
N PHE A 20 -3.46 13.13 -34.98
CA PHE A 20 -3.43 14.21 -34.00
C PHE A 20 -2.53 15.38 -34.39
N HIS A 21 -1.39 15.12 -35.02
CA HIS A 21 -0.49 16.16 -35.50
C HIS A 21 -1.16 17.07 -36.53
N LYS A 22 -1.87 16.47 -37.51
CA LYS A 22 -2.59 17.24 -38.54
C LYS A 22 -3.79 17.98 -37.95
N ALA A 23 -4.51 17.35 -36.99
CA ALA A 23 -5.60 18.00 -36.29
C ALA A 23 -5.13 19.22 -35.48
N LYS A 24 -4.01 19.10 -34.76
CA LYS A 24 -3.41 20.24 -34.01
C LYS A 24 -3.07 21.42 -34.93
N LYS A 25 -2.43 21.16 -36.07
CA LYS A 25 -2.11 22.21 -37.06
C LYS A 25 -3.37 22.92 -37.52
N LEU A 26 -4.41 22.18 -37.90
CA LEU A 26 -5.66 22.75 -38.37
C LEU A 26 -6.38 23.56 -37.28
N TYR A 27 -6.39 23.07 -36.03
CA TYR A 27 -6.93 23.88 -34.92
C TYR A 27 -6.12 25.15 -34.69
N GLN A 28 -4.80 25.11 -34.82
CA GLN A 28 -3.95 26.29 -34.70
C GLN A 28 -4.25 27.29 -35.82
N GLU A 29 -4.35 26.88 -37.08
CA GLU A 29 -4.74 27.72 -38.21
C GLU A 29 -6.10 28.38 -37.98
N ILE A 30 -7.07 27.67 -37.41
CA ILE A 30 -8.36 28.22 -37.01
C ILE A 30 -8.19 29.32 -35.97
N LEU A 31 -7.35 29.10 -34.98
CA LEU A 31 -7.11 30.04 -33.87
C LEU A 31 -6.28 31.24 -34.31
N ASP A 32 -5.44 31.11 -35.35
CA ASP A 32 -4.74 32.24 -35.97
C ASP A 32 -5.73 33.14 -36.72
N LEU A 33 -6.78 32.55 -37.32
CA LEU A 33 -7.86 33.31 -37.99
C LEU A 33 -8.90 33.86 -37.00
N ASN A 34 -9.24 33.12 -35.98
CA ASN A 34 -10.19 33.46 -34.93
C ASN A 34 -9.72 32.97 -33.55
N PRO A 35 -8.96 33.77 -32.81
CA PRO A 35 -8.41 33.39 -31.50
C PRO A 35 -9.47 33.01 -30.45
N ASN A 36 -10.71 33.49 -30.64
CA ASN A 36 -11.84 33.31 -29.73
C ASN A 36 -12.71 32.09 -30.08
N PHE A 37 -12.29 31.23 -31.02
CA PHE A 37 -13.04 30.05 -31.40
C PHE A 37 -12.95 29.00 -30.30
N LEU A 38 -13.99 28.92 -29.46
CA LEU A 38 -13.99 28.14 -28.19
C LEU A 38 -13.79 26.64 -28.44
N GLU A 39 -14.46 26.09 -29.44
CA GLU A 39 -14.40 24.66 -29.76
C GLU A 39 -13.01 24.25 -30.27
N ALA A 40 -12.34 25.10 -31.04
CA ALA A 40 -10.96 24.85 -31.48
C ALA A 40 -9.98 24.87 -30.28
N ASN A 41 -10.10 25.88 -29.39
CA ASN A 41 -9.31 25.93 -28.16
C ASN A 41 -9.55 24.68 -27.28
N ASN A 42 -10.82 24.26 -27.11
CA ASN A 42 -11.13 23.05 -26.32
C ASN A 42 -10.51 21.79 -26.91
N ASN A 43 -10.67 21.58 -28.23
CA ASN A 43 -10.16 20.40 -28.89
C ASN A 43 -8.62 20.37 -28.96
N LEU A 44 -8.01 21.54 -29.18
CA LEU A 44 -6.56 21.69 -29.14
C LEU A 44 -6.01 21.40 -27.71
N GLY A 45 -6.69 21.93 -26.69
CA GLY A 45 -6.37 21.63 -25.29
C GLY A 45 -6.42 20.13 -24.98
N LEU A 46 -7.45 19.41 -25.45
CA LEU A 46 -7.55 17.95 -25.32
C LEU A 46 -6.39 17.22 -26.01
N LEU A 47 -6.00 17.67 -27.23
CA LEU A 47 -4.86 17.06 -27.93
C LEU A 47 -3.53 17.32 -27.23
N PHE A 48 -3.33 18.51 -26.64
CA PHE A 48 -2.15 18.78 -25.81
C PHE A 48 -2.13 17.94 -24.52
N GLN A 49 -3.29 17.68 -23.89
CA GLN A 49 -3.37 16.76 -22.74
C GLN A 49 -2.95 15.33 -23.12
N LEU A 50 -3.39 14.83 -24.29
CA LEU A 50 -3.00 13.51 -24.79
C LEU A 50 -1.47 13.40 -24.98
N ASP A 51 -0.85 14.46 -25.45
CA ASP A 51 0.61 14.54 -25.65
C ASP A 51 1.36 14.94 -24.38
N LYS A 52 0.67 15.07 -23.24
CA LYS A 52 1.22 15.49 -21.92
C LYS A 52 1.83 16.92 -21.93
N GLU A 53 1.50 17.73 -22.91
CA GLU A 53 1.88 19.14 -23.01
C GLU A 53 0.96 20.00 -22.13
N TYR A 54 1.01 19.78 -20.82
CA TYR A 54 0.03 20.34 -19.87
C TYR A 54 0.00 21.86 -19.80
N ASP A 55 1.13 22.55 -19.98
CA ASP A 55 1.15 24.02 -20.01
C ASP A 55 0.39 24.58 -21.21
N LYS A 56 0.54 23.99 -22.40
CA LYS A 56 -0.22 24.40 -23.58
C LYS A 56 -1.72 24.08 -23.45
N ALA A 57 -2.03 22.91 -22.87
CA ALA A 57 -3.43 22.56 -22.59
C ALA A 57 -4.08 23.56 -21.63
N ARG A 58 -3.37 23.96 -20.56
CA ARG A 58 -3.79 24.98 -19.62
C ARG A 58 -4.12 26.29 -20.33
N GLU A 59 -3.19 26.79 -21.15
CA GLU A 59 -3.39 28.06 -21.90
C GLU A 59 -4.65 28.04 -22.77
N CYS A 60 -4.91 26.90 -23.45
CA CYS A 60 -6.13 26.74 -24.25
C CYS A 60 -7.39 26.87 -23.38
N TYR A 61 -7.45 26.19 -22.23
CA TYR A 61 -8.64 26.25 -21.38
C TYR A 61 -8.76 27.58 -20.63
N GLU A 62 -7.65 28.19 -20.21
CA GLU A 62 -7.67 29.54 -19.61
C GLU A 62 -8.20 30.60 -20.59
N LYS A 63 -7.87 30.51 -21.90
CA LYS A 63 -8.45 31.36 -22.94
C LYS A 63 -9.97 31.19 -23.03
N ILE A 64 -10.47 29.95 -23.02
CA ILE A 64 -11.91 29.67 -23.02
C ILE A 64 -12.60 30.31 -21.82
N ILE A 65 -12.04 30.11 -20.62
CA ILE A 65 -12.59 30.60 -19.35
C ILE A 65 -12.57 32.16 -19.31
N LYS A 66 -11.53 32.77 -19.89
CA LYS A 66 -11.45 34.25 -20.00
C LYS A 66 -12.58 34.81 -20.87
N ILE A 67 -12.95 34.10 -21.94
CA ILE A 67 -14.06 34.53 -22.83
C ILE A 67 -15.41 34.24 -22.16
N ASN A 68 -15.58 33.04 -21.62
CA ASN A 68 -16.81 32.65 -20.95
C ASN A 68 -16.51 31.72 -19.75
N PRO A 69 -16.54 32.26 -18.51
CA PRO A 69 -16.27 31.52 -17.30
C PRO A 69 -17.26 30.36 -17.00
N ARG A 70 -18.43 30.38 -17.67
CA ARG A 70 -19.52 29.40 -17.46
C ARG A 70 -19.42 28.17 -18.36
N ILE A 71 -18.33 28.02 -19.11
CA ILE A 71 -18.13 26.79 -19.91
C ILE A 71 -17.68 25.65 -19.04
N LEU A 72 -18.61 24.73 -18.74
CA LEU A 72 -18.44 23.57 -17.89
C LEU A 72 -17.23 22.72 -18.30
N SER A 73 -17.13 22.40 -19.61
CA SER A 73 -16.03 21.53 -20.11
C SER A 73 -14.66 22.16 -19.91
N ALA A 74 -14.53 23.48 -20.06
CA ALA A 74 -13.26 24.16 -19.85
C ALA A 74 -12.84 24.17 -18.38
N GLN A 75 -13.77 24.42 -17.44
CA GLN A 75 -13.50 24.35 -16.00
C GLN A 75 -13.08 22.94 -15.59
N PHE A 76 -13.82 21.92 -16.03
CA PHE A 76 -13.51 20.54 -15.71
C PHE A 76 -12.16 20.10 -16.30
N ASN A 77 -11.91 20.37 -17.58
CA ASN A 77 -10.68 19.98 -18.25
C ASN A 77 -9.44 20.72 -17.69
N LEU A 78 -9.59 22.01 -17.33
CA LEU A 78 -8.54 22.76 -16.64
C LEU A 78 -8.23 22.13 -15.27
N GLY A 79 -9.24 21.66 -14.54
CA GLY A 79 -9.08 20.90 -13.30
C GLY A 79 -8.25 19.63 -13.51
N LEU A 80 -8.54 18.87 -14.57
CA LEU A 80 -7.75 17.68 -14.94
C LEU A 80 -6.29 18.02 -15.26
N VAL A 81 -6.06 19.12 -15.98
CA VAL A 81 -4.70 19.60 -16.29
C VAL A 81 -3.95 19.96 -15.01
N PHE A 82 -4.53 20.76 -14.12
CA PHE A 82 -3.90 21.13 -12.86
C PHE A 82 -3.63 19.91 -11.98
N GLN A 83 -4.53 18.93 -11.96
CA GLN A 83 -4.32 17.67 -11.22
C GLN A 83 -3.13 16.86 -11.78
N LYS A 84 -2.94 16.84 -13.11
CA LYS A 84 -1.77 16.22 -13.75
C LYS A 84 -0.46 16.96 -13.50
N MET A 85 -0.54 18.30 -13.34
CA MET A 85 0.58 19.16 -12.94
C MET A 85 0.82 19.17 -11.43
N GLU A 86 0.10 18.36 -10.65
CA GLU A 86 0.15 18.29 -9.16
C GLU A 86 -0.21 19.63 -8.47
N LYS A 87 -0.85 20.55 -9.17
CA LYS A 87 -1.32 21.84 -8.65
C LYS A 87 -2.70 21.66 -8.00
N ASN A 88 -2.75 20.91 -6.89
CA ASN A 88 -3.98 20.42 -6.27
C ASN A 88 -4.95 21.54 -5.86
N GLU A 89 -4.47 22.67 -5.32
CA GLU A 89 -5.32 23.81 -4.96
C GLU A 89 -6.07 24.37 -6.18
N LYS A 90 -5.36 24.57 -7.31
CA LYS A 90 -5.98 25.08 -8.54
C LYS A 90 -6.96 24.07 -9.15
N ALA A 91 -6.63 22.78 -9.10
CA ALA A 91 -7.54 21.72 -9.53
C ALA A 91 -8.84 21.73 -8.71
N LYS A 92 -8.74 21.84 -7.39
CA LYS A 92 -9.88 21.97 -6.46
C LYS A 92 -10.82 23.12 -6.85
N GLU A 93 -10.26 24.30 -7.10
CA GLU A 93 -11.05 25.48 -7.51
C GLU A 93 -11.80 25.24 -8.83
N CYS A 94 -11.12 24.63 -9.82
CA CYS A 94 -11.74 24.34 -11.11
C CYS A 94 -12.88 23.32 -10.98
N TYR A 95 -12.68 22.24 -10.20
CA TYR A 95 -13.74 21.25 -10.00
C TYR A 95 -14.91 21.81 -9.20
N LYS A 96 -14.68 22.67 -8.20
CA LYS A 96 -15.77 23.36 -7.49
C LYS A 96 -16.60 24.22 -8.45
N LYS A 97 -15.96 25.01 -9.32
CA LYS A 97 -16.67 25.80 -10.34
C LYS A 97 -17.43 24.91 -11.33
N ALA A 98 -16.86 23.78 -11.74
CA ALA A 98 -17.58 22.83 -12.59
C ALA A 98 -18.82 22.25 -11.90
N ILE A 99 -18.74 21.95 -10.60
CA ILE A 99 -19.87 21.48 -9.79
C ILE A 99 -20.93 22.57 -9.59
N GLU A 100 -20.53 23.82 -9.39
CA GLU A 100 -21.45 24.95 -9.33
C GLU A 100 -22.23 25.12 -10.63
N LEU A 101 -21.57 24.90 -11.78
CA LEU A 101 -22.22 24.98 -13.12
C LEU A 101 -23.11 23.77 -13.38
N ASN A 102 -22.74 22.60 -12.93
CA ASN A 102 -23.53 21.36 -13.01
C ASN A 102 -23.35 20.49 -11.76
N PRO A 103 -24.22 20.60 -10.76
CA PRO A 103 -24.17 19.81 -9.53
C PRO A 103 -24.27 18.29 -9.74
N LYS A 104 -24.80 17.84 -10.89
CA LYS A 104 -24.92 16.42 -11.25
C LYS A 104 -23.72 15.87 -12.01
N LEU A 105 -22.63 16.63 -12.13
CA LEU A 105 -21.42 16.17 -12.83
C LEU A 105 -20.63 15.18 -11.93
N VAL A 106 -20.95 13.89 -12.07
CA VAL A 106 -20.32 12.78 -11.30
C VAL A 106 -18.81 12.87 -11.32
N ASN A 107 -18.23 13.03 -12.52
CA ASN A 107 -16.77 13.06 -12.68
C ASN A 107 -16.10 14.23 -11.94
N ALA A 108 -16.76 15.37 -11.78
CA ALA A 108 -16.21 16.49 -11.03
C ALA A 108 -16.21 16.21 -9.53
N GLN A 109 -17.29 15.64 -8.99
CA GLN A 109 -17.35 15.20 -7.59
C GLN A 109 -16.28 14.15 -7.29
N TYR A 110 -16.17 13.14 -8.16
CA TYR A 110 -15.16 12.09 -8.02
C TYR A 110 -13.73 12.64 -8.04
N ASN A 111 -13.39 13.48 -9.04
CA ASN A 111 -12.05 14.08 -9.14
C ASN A 111 -11.75 15.07 -8.01
N LEU A 112 -12.75 15.80 -7.51
CA LEU A 112 -12.60 16.62 -6.32
C LEU A 112 -12.24 15.77 -5.08
N GLY A 113 -12.85 14.60 -4.95
CA GLY A 113 -12.49 13.62 -3.92
C GLY A 113 -11.02 13.16 -4.02
N ILE A 114 -10.54 12.87 -5.25
CA ILE A 114 -9.12 12.52 -5.48
C ILE A 114 -8.20 13.67 -5.07
N VAL A 115 -8.56 14.90 -5.41
CA VAL A 115 -7.75 16.08 -5.07
C VAL A 115 -7.69 16.26 -3.55
N PHE A 116 -8.82 16.18 -2.84
CA PHE A 116 -8.84 16.26 -1.39
C PHE A 116 -8.01 15.15 -0.74
N GLN A 117 -8.10 13.91 -1.25
CA GLN A 117 -7.31 12.80 -0.74
C GLN A 117 -5.80 13.04 -0.92
N LYS A 118 -5.36 13.57 -2.08
CA LYS A 118 -3.96 13.95 -2.31
C LYS A 118 -3.48 15.09 -1.39
N MET A 119 -4.38 15.97 -0.98
CA MET A 119 -4.11 17.05 -0.03
C MET A 119 -4.15 16.59 1.43
N GLY A 120 -4.53 15.33 1.69
CA GLY A 120 -4.71 14.80 3.06
C GLY A 120 -6.02 15.23 3.74
N GLU A 121 -6.90 15.89 3.02
CA GLU A 121 -8.21 16.35 3.51
C GLU A 121 -9.23 15.20 3.45
N ASN A 122 -8.97 14.10 4.21
CA ASN A 122 -9.72 12.85 4.10
C ASN A 122 -11.23 13.01 4.33
N GLU A 123 -11.66 13.87 5.28
CA GLU A 123 -13.09 14.10 5.53
C GLU A 123 -13.79 14.72 4.30
N LYS A 124 -13.15 15.69 3.66
CA LYS A 124 -13.71 16.30 2.44
C LYS A 124 -13.69 15.35 1.25
N ALA A 125 -12.66 14.50 1.16
CA ALA A 125 -12.60 13.44 0.16
C ALA A 125 -13.76 12.46 0.33
N LYS A 126 -14.04 12.04 1.57
CA LYS A 126 -15.18 11.18 1.93
C LYS A 126 -16.52 11.76 1.45
N GLU A 127 -16.78 13.03 1.73
CA GLU A 127 -17.99 13.71 1.29
C GLU A 127 -18.12 13.75 -0.23
N SER A 128 -17.02 14.06 -0.92
CA SER A 128 -17.01 14.14 -2.38
C SER A 128 -17.25 12.79 -3.04
N TYR A 129 -16.66 11.71 -2.54
CA TYR A 129 -16.92 10.36 -3.05
C TYR A 129 -18.34 9.89 -2.76
N LYS A 130 -18.91 10.18 -1.58
CA LYS A 130 -20.31 9.88 -1.28
C LYS A 130 -21.26 10.57 -2.26
N LYS A 131 -21.04 11.87 -2.55
CA LYS A 131 -21.83 12.58 -3.54
C LYS A 131 -21.69 11.99 -4.96
N ALA A 132 -20.49 11.56 -5.34
CA ALA A 132 -20.29 10.88 -6.63
C ALA A 132 -21.08 9.57 -6.71
N ILE A 133 -21.10 8.78 -5.63
CA ILE A 133 -21.86 7.52 -5.51
C ILE A 133 -23.37 7.79 -5.52
N GLU A 134 -23.85 8.81 -4.83
CA GLU A 134 -25.27 9.22 -4.87
C GLU A 134 -25.74 9.56 -6.28
N LEU A 135 -24.85 10.19 -7.08
CA LEU A 135 -25.14 10.55 -8.47
C LEU A 135 -25.01 9.37 -9.45
N ASP A 136 -24.07 8.45 -9.19
CA ASP A 136 -23.87 7.23 -9.96
C ASP A 136 -23.59 6.04 -9.01
N PRO A 137 -24.61 5.29 -8.59
CA PRO A 137 -24.46 4.13 -7.73
C PRO A 137 -23.67 2.95 -8.35
N LYS A 138 -23.32 3.01 -9.64
CA LYS A 138 -22.49 1.98 -10.31
C LYS A 138 -21.03 2.40 -10.45
N LEU A 139 -20.62 3.54 -9.91
CA LEU A 139 -19.25 4.03 -9.99
C LEU A 139 -18.35 3.28 -9.00
N LEU A 140 -18.01 2.03 -9.32
CA LEU A 140 -17.23 1.12 -8.45
C LEU A 140 -15.89 1.72 -7.96
N ILE A 141 -15.25 2.57 -8.79
CA ILE A 141 -13.99 3.22 -8.40
C ILE A 141 -14.17 4.24 -7.27
N ALA A 142 -15.36 4.87 -7.16
CA ALA A 142 -15.65 5.77 -6.06
C ALA A 142 -15.85 5.01 -4.74
N TYR A 143 -16.50 3.86 -4.75
CA TYR A 143 -16.60 2.97 -3.58
C TYR A 143 -15.22 2.53 -3.09
N ASN A 144 -14.34 2.08 -4.00
CA ASN A 144 -12.99 1.68 -3.65
C ASN A 144 -12.20 2.84 -3.01
N ASN A 145 -12.28 4.03 -3.61
CA ASN A 145 -11.57 5.20 -3.08
C ASN A 145 -12.17 5.69 -1.76
N LEU A 146 -13.48 5.61 -1.59
CA LEU A 146 -14.14 5.85 -0.31
C LEU A 146 -13.64 4.88 0.77
N GLY A 147 -13.51 3.60 0.44
CA GLY A 147 -12.92 2.60 1.32
C GLY A 147 -11.48 2.94 1.72
N ILE A 148 -10.65 3.41 0.77
CA ILE A 148 -9.28 3.87 1.06
C ILE A 148 -9.30 5.05 2.03
N VAL A 149 -10.20 6.00 1.82
CA VAL A 149 -10.36 7.17 2.72
C VAL A 149 -10.78 6.72 4.12
N TYR A 150 -11.75 5.82 4.24
CA TYR A 150 -12.14 5.24 5.53
C TYR A 150 -10.98 4.53 6.21
N SER A 151 -10.18 3.76 5.48
CA SER A 151 -8.99 3.11 6.01
C SER A 151 -7.95 4.13 6.53
N ASN A 152 -7.75 5.25 5.82
CA ASN A 152 -6.87 6.33 6.25
C ASN A 152 -7.37 7.03 7.52
N LEU A 153 -8.69 7.07 7.74
CA LEU A 153 -9.34 7.60 8.94
C LEU A 153 -9.40 6.56 10.08
N GLY A 154 -8.94 5.33 9.86
CA GLY A 154 -9.05 4.24 10.83
C GLY A 154 -10.45 3.65 10.96
N GLU A 155 -11.38 3.98 10.06
CA GLU A 155 -12.77 3.52 10.03
C GLU A 155 -12.88 2.21 9.23
N TYR A 156 -12.12 1.17 9.62
CA TYR A 156 -11.95 -0.05 8.82
C TYR A 156 -13.24 -0.83 8.58
N ASN A 157 -14.25 -0.77 9.46
CA ASN A 157 -15.56 -1.40 9.21
C ASN A 157 -16.24 -0.77 7.99
N LEU A 158 -16.25 0.57 7.90
CA LEU A 158 -16.83 1.30 6.77
C LEU A 158 -16.00 1.11 5.49
N ALA A 159 -14.67 0.94 5.64
CA ALA A 159 -13.80 0.60 4.51
C ALA A 159 -14.19 -0.76 3.92
N ILE A 160 -14.36 -1.78 4.76
CA ILE A 160 -14.79 -3.13 4.34
C ILE A 160 -16.14 -3.08 3.60
N GLU A 161 -17.13 -2.37 4.16
CA GLU A 161 -18.44 -2.19 3.51
C GLU A 161 -18.26 -1.59 2.11
N SER A 162 -17.50 -0.51 1.99
CA SER A 162 -17.27 0.15 0.70
C SER A 162 -16.55 -0.75 -0.32
N TYR A 163 -15.58 -1.57 0.10
CA TYR A 163 -14.92 -2.51 -0.81
C TYR A 163 -15.85 -3.64 -1.24
N VAL A 164 -16.71 -4.14 -0.35
CA VAL A 164 -17.72 -5.15 -0.70
C VAL A 164 -18.73 -4.57 -1.69
N ASP A 165 -19.20 -3.33 -1.48
CA ASP A 165 -20.10 -2.65 -2.43
C ASP A 165 -19.44 -2.53 -3.83
N ALA A 166 -18.15 -2.19 -3.90
CA ALA A 166 -17.41 -2.18 -5.17
C ALA A 166 -17.36 -3.57 -5.82
N LEU A 167 -17.21 -4.64 -5.03
CA LEU A 167 -17.16 -6.02 -5.51
C LEU A 167 -18.56 -6.57 -5.89
N GLU A 168 -19.63 -6.05 -5.32
CA GLU A 168 -20.99 -6.35 -5.78
C GLU A 168 -21.27 -5.82 -7.20
N ILE A 169 -20.66 -4.67 -7.56
CA ILE A 169 -20.75 -4.11 -8.91
C ILE A 169 -19.84 -4.90 -9.88
N ASN A 170 -18.63 -5.22 -9.47
CA ASN A 170 -17.68 -6.01 -10.26
C ASN A 170 -16.84 -6.93 -9.36
N LYS A 171 -17.18 -8.22 -9.36
CA LYS A 171 -16.50 -9.25 -8.55
C LYS A 171 -15.02 -9.40 -8.86
N GLU A 172 -14.59 -9.02 -10.09
CA GLU A 172 -13.19 -9.13 -10.53
C GLU A 172 -12.37 -7.87 -10.28
N PHE A 173 -12.90 -6.87 -9.56
CA PHE A 173 -12.17 -5.64 -9.29
C PHE A 173 -11.02 -5.86 -8.29
N LYS A 174 -9.85 -6.12 -8.84
CA LYS A 174 -8.61 -6.47 -8.13
C LYS A 174 -8.29 -5.55 -6.94
N ASN A 175 -8.31 -4.23 -7.17
CA ASN A 175 -7.95 -3.25 -6.13
C ASN A 175 -8.86 -3.33 -4.90
N ALA A 176 -10.16 -3.56 -5.10
CA ALA A 176 -11.09 -3.71 -3.99
C ALA A 176 -10.86 -5.03 -3.22
N LYS A 177 -10.52 -6.12 -3.92
CA LYS A 177 -10.16 -7.40 -3.28
C LYS A 177 -8.94 -7.22 -2.37
N GLU A 178 -7.86 -6.63 -2.88
CA GLU A 178 -6.62 -6.38 -2.13
C GLU A 178 -6.85 -5.49 -0.91
N ASN A 179 -7.56 -4.38 -1.10
CA ASN A 179 -7.88 -3.44 -0.02
C ASN A 179 -8.80 -4.07 1.04
N LEU A 180 -9.77 -4.91 0.62
CA LEU A 180 -10.64 -5.68 1.52
C LEU A 180 -9.81 -6.62 2.40
N ILE A 181 -8.94 -7.45 1.80
CA ILE A 181 -8.08 -8.38 2.53
C ILE A 181 -7.22 -7.64 3.56
N HIS A 182 -6.65 -6.49 3.16
CA HIS A 182 -5.86 -5.67 4.07
C HIS A 182 -6.69 -5.12 5.23
N SER A 183 -7.88 -4.60 4.96
CA SER A 183 -8.75 -4.02 6.01
C SER A 183 -9.27 -5.05 6.99
N LEU A 184 -9.47 -6.29 6.56
CA LEU A 184 -9.86 -7.42 7.42
C LEU A 184 -8.78 -7.77 8.46
N THR A 185 -7.54 -7.32 8.32
CA THR A 185 -6.53 -7.47 9.38
C THR A 185 -6.81 -6.59 10.59
N CYS A 186 -7.54 -5.49 10.42
CA CYS A 186 -7.80 -4.49 11.45
C CYS A 186 -9.27 -4.43 11.93
N ALA A 187 -10.19 -5.07 11.21
CA ALA A 187 -11.61 -5.09 11.56
C ALA A 187 -12.27 -6.39 11.09
N SER A 188 -13.43 -6.72 11.67
CA SER A 188 -14.26 -7.86 11.26
C SER A 188 -15.54 -7.34 10.59
N SER A 189 -16.13 -8.16 9.70
CA SER A 189 -17.40 -7.86 9.05
C SER A 189 -18.30 -9.10 9.00
N LYS A 190 -19.61 -8.86 8.93
CA LYS A 190 -20.62 -9.90 8.70
C LYS A 190 -21.22 -9.83 7.29
N ARG A 191 -20.72 -8.92 6.43
CA ARG A 191 -21.18 -8.82 5.03
C ARG A 191 -21.00 -10.15 4.31
N GLU A 192 -21.96 -10.54 3.51
CA GLU A 192 -21.87 -11.71 2.65
C GLU A 192 -20.93 -11.44 1.47
N ASN A 193 -19.75 -12.02 1.55
CA ASN A 193 -18.74 -11.99 0.49
C ASN A 193 -17.80 -13.19 0.69
N SER A 194 -17.36 -13.83 -0.39
CA SER A 194 -16.49 -15.02 -0.32
C SER A 194 -15.21 -14.78 0.49
N ILE A 195 -14.58 -13.62 0.33
CA ILE A 195 -13.34 -13.24 1.03
C ILE A 195 -13.63 -12.99 2.52
N VAL A 196 -14.71 -12.27 2.84
CA VAL A 196 -15.13 -12.03 4.24
C VAL A 196 -15.48 -13.34 4.94
N ASN A 197 -16.22 -14.22 4.29
CA ASN A 197 -16.61 -15.52 4.84
C ASN A 197 -15.39 -16.42 5.08
N ALA A 198 -14.44 -16.46 4.14
CA ALA A 198 -13.17 -17.17 4.32
C ALA A 198 -12.37 -16.63 5.49
N HIS A 199 -12.26 -15.30 5.62
CA HIS A 199 -11.60 -14.65 6.75
C HIS A 199 -12.23 -15.05 8.09
N ASN A 200 -13.56 -14.98 8.19
CA ASN A 200 -14.29 -15.35 9.40
C ASN A 200 -14.12 -16.83 9.75
N ASN A 201 -14.04 -17.72 8.77
CA ASN A 201 -13.78 -19.14 8.99
C ASN A 201 -12.36 -19.41 9.46
N LEU A 202 -11.34 -18.73 8.93
CA LEU A 202 -9.98 -18.80 9.44
C LEU A 202 -9.90 -18.37 10.91
N LYS A 203 -10.56 -17.26 11.26
CA LYS A 203 -10.68 -16.81 12.66
C LYS A 203 -11.34 -17.85 13.58
N LYS A 204 -12.35 -18.56 13.11
CA LYS A 204 -13.00 -19.64 13.89
C LYS A 204 -12.06 -20.80 14.15
N ILE A 205 -11.29 -21.24 13.13
CA ILE A 205 -10.31 -22.34 13.32
C ILE A 205 -9.32 -21.96 14.41
N HIS A 206 -8.74 -20.77 14.33
CA HIS A 206 -7.73 -20.34 15.29
C HIS A 206 -8.30 -20.19 16.72
N LYS A 207 -9.55 -19.72 16.87
CA LYS A 207 -10.19 -19.58 18.19
C LYS A 207 -10.40 -20.88 18.96
N ASN A 208 -10.32 -22.02 18.30
CA ASN A 208 -10.43 -23.32 18.95
C ASN A 208 -9.17 -23.72 19.72
N PHE A 209 -8.09 -22.98 19.56
CA PHE A 209 -6.80 -23.26 20.18
C PHE A 209 -6.23 -21.99 20.82
N ASN A 210 -5.65 -22.10 22.00
CA ASN A 210 -4.78 -21.05 22.53
C ASN A 210 -3.40 -21.13 21.84
N SER A 211 -2.55 -20.12 22.00
CA SER A 211 -1.26 -20.03 21.31
C SER A 211 -0.34 -21.23 21.58
N LEU A 212 -0.26 -21.68 22.84
CA LEU A 212 0.57 -22.85 23.21
C LEU A 212 0.03 -24.13 22.57
N GLU A 213 -1.29 -24.26 22.44
CA GLU A 213 -1.91 -25.38 21.73
C GLU A 213 -1.63 -25.30 20.23
N CYS A 214 -1.62 -24.12 19.62
CA CYS A 214 -1.23 -23.94 18.22
C CYS A 214 0.20 -24.41 17.92
N LEU A 215 1.10 -24.40 18.91
CA LEU A 215 2.50 -24.83 18.74
C LEU A 215 2.68 -26.35 18.76
N LYS A 216 1.69 -27.10 19.26
CA LYS A 216 1.71 -28.57 19.20
C LYS A 216 1.58 -29.03 17.76
N SER A 217 2.41 -29.98 17.33
CA SER A 217 2.47 -30.46 15.95
C SER A 217 1.13 -30.89 15.38
N GLU A 218 0.31 -31.60 16.15
CA GLU A 218 -1.02 -32.06 15.71
C GLU A 218 -1.97 -30.91 15.41
N ASN A 219 -2.03 -29.93 16.31
CA ASN A 219 -2.89 -28.76 16.16
C ASN A 219 -2.41 -27.83 15.04
N LEU A 220 -1.09 -27.61 14.94
CA LEU A 220 -0.49 -26.87 13.86
C LEU A 220 -0.82 -27.48 12.49
N ASN A 221 -0.70 -28.82 12.38
CA ASN A 221 -1.05 -29.57 11.18
C ASN A 221 -2.53 -29.38 10.82
N TYR A 222 -3.41 -29.49 11.82
CA TYR A 222 -4.85 -29.27 11.61
C TYR A 222 -5.14 -27.86 11.14
N ILE A 223 -4.59 -26.84 11.83
CA ILE A 223 -4.80 -25.43 11.49
C ILE A 223 -4.34 -25.16 10.04
N LEU A 224 -3.16 -25.60 9.66
CA LEU A 224 -2.61 -25.35 8.34
C LEU A 224 -3.41 -26.05 7.23
N ARG A 225 -3.81 -27.30 7.44
CA ARG A 225 -4.63 -28.07 6.48
C ARG A 225 -6.00 -27.46 6.28
N GLU A 226 -6.72 -27.13 7.36
CA GLU A 226 -8.07 -26.54 7.26
C GLU A 226 -8.00 -25.14 6.68
N SER A 227 -7.00 -24.34 7.04
CA SER A 227 -6.77 -23.01 6.44
C SER A 227 -6.50 -23.10 4.94
N ASN A 228 -5.72 -24.10 4.51
CA ASN A 228 -5.45 -24.33 3.09
C ASN A 228 -6.73 -24.72 2.31
N LYS A 229 -7.58 -25.56 2.90
CA LYS A 229 -8.91 -25.89 2.29
C LYS A 229 -9.76 -24.63 2.10
N ILE A 230 -9.83 -23.75 3.11
CA ILE A 230 -10.57 -22.50 3.03
C ILE A 230 -10.03 -21.63 1.90
N LEU A 231 -8.69 -21.49 1.81
CA LEU A 231 -8.07 -20.65 0.78
C LEU A 231 -8.35 -21.19 -0.64
N ARG A 232 -8.29 -22.52 -0.81
CA ARG A 232 -8.63 -23.16 -2.09
C ARG A 232 -10.08 -22.99 -2.50
N ASN A 233 -11.02 -23.02 -1.54
CA ASN A 233 -12.44 -22.80 -1.83
C ASN A 233 -12.74 -21.38 -2.38
N ILE A 234 -11.82 -20.43 -2.17
CA ILE A 234 -11.94 -19.08 -2.72
C ILE A 234 -10.85 -18.76 -3.76
N GLU A 235 -10.12 -19.77 -4.24
CA GLU A 235 -9.00 -19.60 -5.19
C GLU A 235 -9.42 -18.77 -6.41
N GLU A 236 -10.57 -19.04 -7.01
CA GLU A 236 -11.10 -18.25 -8.13
C GLU A 236 -11.33 -16.79 -7.74
N SER A 237 -11.84 -16.54 -6.52
CA SER A 237 -12.08 -15.16 -6.04
C SER A 237 -10.82 -14.36 -5.82
N ILE A 238 -9.68 -15.02 -5.59
CA ILE A 238 -8.39 -14.39 -5.28
C ILE A 238 -7.33 -14.59 -6.36
N SER A 239 -7.58 -15.39 -7.39
CA SER A 239 -6.63 -15.69 -8.47
C SER A 239 -6.14 -14.46 -9.23
N SER A 240 -7.00 -13.43 -9.37
CA SER A 240 -6.64 -12.15 -9.99
C SER A 240 -5.75 -11.27 -9.11
N ILE A 241 -5.59 -11.62 -7.82
CA ILE A 241 -4.79 -10.87 -6.87
C ILE A 241 -3.36 -11.40 -6.96
N GLY A 242 -2.43 -10.61 -7.49
CA GLY A 242 -1.01 -10.91 -7.32
C GLY A 242 -0.61 -10.60 -5.88
N TYR A 243 -0.87 -11.49 -4.92
CA TYR A 243 -0.58 -11.24 -3.50
C TYR A 243 0.92 -11.40 -3.23
N ASP A 244 1.64 -10.29 -3.34
CA ASP A 244 3.10 -10.22 -3.29
C ASP A 244 3.65 -9.97 -1.88
N GLU A 245 2.77 -9.90 -0.87
CA GLU A 245 3.17 -9.70 0.51
C GLU A 245 3.87 -10.94 1.08
N THR A 246 4.98 -10.70 1.77
CA THR A 246 5.81 -11.76 2.38
C THR A 246 6.09 -11.54 3.87
N GLN A 247 5.43 -10.54 4.46
CA GLN A 247 5.63 -10.12 5.85
C GLN A 247 4.29 -10.04 6.57
N THR A 248 4.13 -10.82 7.63
CA THR A 248 3.01 -10.64 8.56
C THR A 248 3.35 -9.56 9.57
N TYR A 249 2.34 -8.86 10.05
CA TYR A 249 2.50 -7.84 11.08
C TYR A 249 1.50 -8.05 12.21
N ARG A 250 1.98 -7.91 13.44
CA ARG A 250 1.18 -7.61 14.62
C ARG A 250 1.64 -6.27 15.15
N ARG A 251 0.78 -5.28 15.06
CA ARG A 251 1.12 -3.88 15.36
C ARG A 251 0.04 -3.21 16.20
N ASN A 252 0.47 -2.24 16.99
CA ASN A 252 -0.40 -1.32 17.66
C ASN A 252 -0.78 -0.12 16.76
N ALA A 253 -1.57 0.82 17.29
CA ALA A 253 -1.98 2.02 16.57
C ALA A 253 -0.83 3.01 16.27
N VAL A 254 0.39 2.74 16.72
CA VAL A 254 1.56 3.59 16.46
C VAL A 254 2.14 3.25 15.09
N ASP A 255 2.23 4.24 14.21
CA ASP A 255 2.96 4.10 12.95
C ASP A 255 4.44 4.41 13.18
N LEU A 256 5.31 3.41 12.98
CA LEU A 256 6.77 3.58 13.06
C LEU A 256 7.33 4.43 11.92
N ASN A 257 6.53 4.71 10.89
CA ASN A 257 6.88 5.54 9.74
C ASN A 257 8.21 5.14 9.04
N CYS A 258 8.50 3.83 9.04
CA CYS A 258 9.77 3.30 8.51
C CYS A 258 9.99 3.69 7.04
N LYS A 259 8.92 3.79 6.23
CA LYS A 259 9.05 4.25 4.84
C LYS A 259 9.64 5.65 4.75
N ARG A 260 9.09 6.60 5.51
CA ARG A 260 9.65 7.97 5.59
C ARG A 260 11.12 7.95 6.00
N HIS A 261 11.48 7.10 6.98
CA HIS A 261 12.86 7.02 7.45
C HIS A 261 13.81 6.52 6.37
N HIS A 262 13.41 5.52 5.57
CA HIS A 262 14.20 5.06 4.43
C HIS A 262 14.27 6.11 3.31
N ASP A 263 13.16 6.79 3.01
CA ASP A 263 13.13 7.84 2.00
C ASP A 263 14.05 9.01 2.39
N VAL A 264 14.03 9.44 3.66
CA VAL A 264 14.94 10.48 4.20
C VAL A 264 16.40 10.03 4.09
N PHE A 265 16.74 8.79 4.44
CA PHE A 265 18.07 8.25 4.30
C PHE A 265 18.53 8.24 2.84
N ASN A 266 17.68 7.78 1.93
CA ASN A 266 18.02 7.66 0.51
C ASN A 266 18.15 9.02 -0.18
N GLU A 267 17.27 10.01 0.14
CA GLU A 267 17.29 11.33 -0.51
C GLU A 267 18.32 12.29 0.12
N LEU A 268 18.46 12.28 1.44
CA LEU A 268 19.30 13.24 2.17
C LEU A 268 20.57 12.63 2.75
N ASN A 269 20.68 11.31 2.70
CA ASN A 269 21.84 10.60 3.18
C ASN A 269 22.16 10.84 4.67
N LEU A 270 21.14 10.90 5.50
CA LEU A 270 21.20 11.03 6.95
C LEU A 270 20.31 10.00 7.63
N ILE A 271 20.65 9.61 8.86
CA ILE A 271 19.83 8.70 9.65
C ILE A 271 18.81 9.52 10.44
N PRO A 272 17.48 9.30 10.27
CA PRO A 272 16.46 10.01 11.01
C PRO A 272 16.59 9.86 12.53
N LYS A 273 16.25 10.92 13.27
CA LYS A 273 16.36 10.95 14.73
C LYS A 273 15.69 9.75 15.41
N PHE A 274 14.50 9.39 14.97
CA PHE A 274 13.76 8.25 15.51
C PHE A 274 14.55 6.94 15.45
N CYS A 275 15.34 6.73 14.39
CA CYS A 275 16.09 5.48 14.20
C CYS A 275 17.19 5.28 15.25
N PHE A 276 17.64 6.34 15.91
CA PHE A 276 18.65 6.26 16.98
C PHE A 276 18.11 5.61 18.26
N SER A 277 16.79 5.66 18.49
CA SER A 277 16.12 4.97 19.58
C SER A 277 15.36 3.70 19.13
N CYS A 278 15.55 3.26 17.88
CA CYS A 278 14.90 2.06 17.36
C CYS A 278 15.79 0.83 17.57
N PHE A 279 15.43 -0.02 18.51
CA PHE A 279 16.07 -1.32 18.73
C PHE A 279 15.17 -2.45 18.22
N LYS A 280 15.76 -3.58 17.87
CA LYS A 280 15.03 -4.73 17.33
C LYS A 280 15.60 -6.02 17.90
N ILE A 281 14.73 -6.85 18.46
CA ILE A 281 15.04 -8.26 18.66
C ILE A 281 14.86 -8.92 17.29
N GLN A 282 15.93 -9.49 16.74
CA GLN A 282 15.89 -10.28 15.52
C GLN A 282 16.00 -11.76 15.89
N ILE A 283 14.95 -12.50 15.58
CA ILE A 283 14.87 -13.96 15.75
C ILE A 283 15.01 -14.57 14.35
N GLU A 284 15.87 -15.59 14.22
CA GLU A 284 16.15 -16.27 12.95
C GLU A 284 15.74 -17.75 13.06
N PRO A 285 14.46 -18.09 12.80
CA PRO A 285 14.00 -19.48 12.73
C PRO A 285 14.79 -20.29 11.71
N LYS A 286 14.98 -21.57 11.95
CA LYS A 286 15.76 -22.45 11.07
C LYS A 286 14.92 -23.15 10.00
N SER A 287 13.60 -23.15 10.15
CA SER A 287 12.67 -23.76 9.20
C SER A 287 11.44 -22.89 8.99
N VAL A 288 10.67 -23.15 7.92
CA VAL A 288 9.39 -22.47 7.69
C VAL A 288 8.38 -22.81 8.77
N LEU A 289 8.42 -24.01 9.35
CA LEU A 289 7.55 -24.37 10.45
C LEU A 289 7.89 -23.59 11.73
N ASP A 290 9.16 -23.37 11.99
CA ASP A 290 9.58 -22.54 13.12
C ASP A 290 9.17 -21.06 12.89
N LEU A 291 9.20 -20.58 11.66
CA LEU A 291 8.68 -19.24 11.32
C LEU A 291 7.16 -19.14 11.56
N ILE A 292 6.41 -20.17 11.20
CA ILE A 292 4.94 -20.21 11.42
C ILE A 292 4.65 -20.29 12.92
N LYS A 293 5.38 -21.11 13.68
CA LYS A 293 5.24 -21.14 15.15
C LYS A 293 5.57 -19.78 15.77
N LEU A 294 6.64 -19.11 15.31
CA LEU A 294 6.99 -17.77 15.78
C LEU A 294 5.87 -16.77 15.49
N PHE A 295 5.19 -16.89 14.35
CA PHE A 295 4.02 -16.06 14.04
C PHE A 295 2.92 -16.26 15.09
N PHE A 296 2.58 -17.49 15.49
CA PHE A 296 1.58 -17.75 16.52
C PHE A 296 2.02 -17.23 17.90
N ILE A 297 3.30 -17.35 18.26
CA ILE A 297 3.85 -16.74 19.48
C ILE A 297 3.64 -15.21 19.42
N PHE A 298 3.97 -14.57 18.32
CA PHE A 298 3.81 -13.12 18.15
C PHE A 298 2.35 -12.67 18.10
N ASP A 299 1.44 -13.52 17.66
CA ASP A 299 0.02 -13.20 17.58
C ASP A 299 -0.62 -13.08 18.97
N ASP A 300 -0.25 -13.96 19.88
CA ASP A 300 -0.89 -14.09 21.20
C ASP A 300 -0.11 -13.44 22.35
N PHE A 301 1.19 -13.26 22.19
CA PHE A 301 2.01 -12.71 23.27
C PHE A 301 1.70 -11.20 23.48
N SER A 302 1.28 -10.88 24.71
CA SER A 302 1.01 -9.47 25.08
C SER A 302 2.28 -8.82 25.62
N PHE A 303 2.87 -7.92 24.87
CA PHE A 303 3.95 -7.04 25.33
C PHE A 303 3.38 -5.85 26.11
N GLU A 304 4.10 -5.39 27.13
CA GLU A 304 3.69 -4.25 27.97
C GLU A 304 3.36 -2.99 27.13
N ASN A 305 4.18 -2.69 26.12
CA ASN A 305 4.00 -1.54 25.22
C ASN A 305 3.34 -1.93 23.89
N ASN A 306 2.74 -3.13 23.81
CA ASN A 306 2.14 -3.66 22.59
C ASN A 306 3.05 -3.48 21.36
N ASN A 307 4.32 -3.86 21.48
CA ASN A 307 5.38 -3.60 20.51
C ASN A 307 5.02 -4.13 19.11
N TRP A 308 5.41 -3.39 18.09
CA TRP A 308 5.36 -3.87 16.73
C TRP A 308 6.19 -5.14 16.58
N ARG A 309 5.63 -6.12 15.90
CA ARG A 309 6.29 -7.38 15.59
C ARG A 309 5.92 -7.88 14.21
N LYS A 310 6.85 -8.55 13.55
CA LYS A 310 6.62 -9.14 12.24
C LYS A 310 7.41 -10.43 12.05
N CYS A 311 6.87 -11.30 11.19
CA CYS A 311 7.55 -12.45 10.62
C CYS A 311 7.69 -12.31 9.11
N MET A 312 8.80 -12.77 8.53
CA MET A 312 9.07 -12.62 7.11
C MET A 312 10.07 -13.63 6.57
N ILE A 313 10.01 -13.86 5.27
CA ILE A 313 11.11 -14.49 4.52
C ILE A 313 12.08 -13.40 4.02
N GLU A 314 13.36 -13.77 3.86
CA GLU A 314 14.38 -12.85 3.37
C GLU A 314 14.58 -13.01 1.87
N LEU A 315 14.16 -12.02 1.09
CA LEU A 315 14.25 -12.02 -0.37
C LEU A 315 15.43 -11.19 -0.92
N ARG A 316 16.23 -10.59 -0.07
CA ARG A 316 17.42 -9.82 -0.49
C ARG A 316 18.60 -10.76 -0.72
N ASN A 317 19.27 -10.57 -1.86
CA ASN A 317 20.45 -11.36 -2.20
C ASN A 317 21.61 -11.09 -1.21
N GLY A 318 22.32 -12.16 -0.82
CA GLY A 318 23.48 -12.07 0.06
C GLY A 318 23.20 -11.74 1.53
N VAL A 319 21.94 -11.56 1.92
CA VAL A 319 21.58 -11.35 3.33
C VAL A 319 21.30 -12.69 4.01
N PRO A 320 22.08 -13.12 5.03
CA PRO A 320 21.92 -14.42 5.69
C PRO A 320 20.62 -14.50 6.50
N GLY A 321 20.19 -15.75 6.74
CA GLY A 321 18.97 -16.10 7.47
C GLY A 321 17.73 -16.03 6.59
N ALA A 322 17.26 -17.18 6.09
CA ALA A 322 16.10 -17.29 5.20
C ALA A 322 14.81 -16.79 5.85
N TYR A 323 14.67 -16.99 7.15
CA TYR A 323 13.48 -16.68 7.93
C TYR A 323 13.82 -15.71 9.05
N LYS A 324 12.95 -14.72 9.28
CA LYS A 324 13.19 -13.68 10.30
C LYS A 324 11.91 -13.29 11.02
N GLY A 325 12.02 -13.17 12.35
CA GLY A 325 11.07 -12.46 13.18
C GLY A 325 11.71 -11.21 13.78
N PHE A 326 10.91 -10.17 13.97
CA PHE A 326 11.37 -8.94 14.61
C PHE A 326 10.37 -8.45 15.64
N VAL A 327 10.88 -8.01 16.80
CA VAL A 327 10.14 -7.16 17.75
C VAL A 327 10.83 -5.81 17.80
N TYR A 328 10.05 -4.74 17.70
CA TYR A 328 10.55 -3.37 17.69
C TYR A 328 10.45 -2.77 19.08
N CYS A 329 11.54 -2.21 19.57
CA CYS A 329 11.69 -1.68 20.92
C CYS A 329 12.20 -0.23 20.85
N SER A 330 11.90 0.54 21.88
CA SER A 330 12.29 1.96 22.03
C SER A 330 13.65 2.14 22.68
N SER A 331 14.19 1.08 23.30
CA SER A 331 15.51 1.07 23.95
C SER A 331 16.12 -0.33 23.95
N ASN A 332 17.41 -0.43 24.27
CA ASN A 332 18.08 -1.70 24.46
C ASN A 332 17.54 -2.44 25.68
N ASP A 333 17.29 -1.74 26.78
CA ASP A 333 16.78 -2.32 28.03
C ASP A 333 15.38 -2.93 27.82
N GLU A 334 14.52 -2.27 27.06
CA GLU A 334 13.23 -2.81 26.65
C GLU A 334 13.40 -4.10 25.81
N ALA A 335 14.36 -4.09 24.89
CA ALA A 335 14.63 -5.25 24.06
C ALA A 335 15.13 -6.44 24.89
N GLU A 336 16.03 -6.23 25.86
CA GLU A 336 16.51 -7.25 26.78
C GLU A 336 15.38 -7.79 27.68
N LYS A 337 14.54 -6.92 28.23
CA LYS A 337 13.38 -7.30 29.03
C LYS A 337 12.42 -8.18 28.23
N ILE A 338 12.06 -7.76 27.02
CA ILE A 338 11.17 -8.54 26.15
C ILE A 338 11.82 -9.86 25.75
N LEU A 339 13.11 -9.87 25.40
CA LEU A 339 13.82 -11.09 25.04
C LEU A 339 13.78 -12.11 26.18
N ASN A 340 14.05 -11.69 27.41
CA ASN A 340 13.98 -12.57 28.59
C ASN A 340 12.56 -13.13 28.82
N GLN A 341 11.52 -12.34 28.49
CA GLN A 341 10.13 -12.80 28.62
C GLN A 341 9.75 -13.88 27.59
N ILE A 342 10.22 -13.74 26.33
CA ILE A 342 9.85 -14.68 25.25
C ILE A 342 10.77 -15.88 25.12
N THR A 343 12.01 -15.80 25.62
CA THR A 343 13.03 -16.87 25.52
C THR A 343 12.50 -18.23 25.95
N PRO A 344 11.79 -18.41 27.08
CA PRO A 344 11.28 -19.73 27.46
C PRO A 344 10.33 -20.35 26.43
N LEU A 345 9.52 -19.51 25.75
CA LEU A 345 8.62 -20.00 24.69
C LEU A 345 9.40 -20.36 23.43
N LEU A 346 10.43 -19.57 23.10
CA LEU A 346 11.25 -19.82 21.91
C LEU A 346 12.02 -21.13 22.07
N GLU A 347 12.71 -21.34 23.20
CA GLU A 347 13.53 -22.54 23.50
C GLU A 347 12.71 -23.81 23.50
N ASN A 348 11.47 -23.75 24.01
CA ASN A 348 10.62 -24.95 24.10
C ASN A 348 10.00 -25.36 22.75
N HIS A 349 9.94 -24.47 21.76
CA HIS A 349 9.14 -24.69 20.56
C HIS A 349 9.85 -24.48 19.24
N LEU A 350 11.00 -23.80 19.21
CA LEU A 350 11.69 -23.39 17.98
C LEU A 350 13.16 -23.78 17.98
N ILE A 351 13.68 -23.99 16.78
CA ILE A 351 15.13 -23.94 16.51
C ILE A 351 15.43 -22.60 15.89
N TYR A 352 16.26 -21.77 16.55
CA TYR A 352 16.47 -20.38 16.16
C TYR A 352 17.84 -19.83 16.58
N ASN A 353 18.22 -18.73 15.96
CA ASN A 353 19.23 -17.79 16.49
C ASN A 353 18.53 -16.49 16.89
N VAL A 354 19.10 -15.74 17.82
CA VAL A 354 18.57 -14.46 18.26
C VAL A 354 19.68 -13.45 18.51
N LYS A 355 19.39 -12.19 18.18
CA LYS A 355 20.26 -11.05 18.52
C LYS A 355 19.45 -9.78 18.66
N ILE A 356 19.91 -8.87 19.51
CA ILE A 356 19.43 -7.49 19.56
C ILE A 356 20.26 -6.68 18.57
N LYS A 357 19.64 -5.79 17.83
CA LYS A 357 20.31 -4.85 16.94
C LYS A 357 19.66 -3.47 16.96
N ARG A 358 20.43 -2.45 16.64
CA ARG A 358 19.98 -1.07 16.49
C ARG A 358 19.52 -0.79 15.06
N GLY A 359 18.41 -0.14 14.88
CA GLY A 359 17.92 0.39 13.61
C GLY A 359 17.85 -0.58 12.44
N CYS A 360 18.06 -0.05 11.24
CA CYS A 360 18.00 -0.77 9.98
C CYS A 360 19.40 -1.10 9.45
N THR A 361 19.54 -2.30 8.88
CA THR A 361 20.85 -2.79 8.36
C THR A 361 21.40 -1.90 7.26
N GLU A 362 20.53 -1.28 6.47
CA GLU A 362 20.86 -0.39 5.35
C GLU A 362 21.69 0.83 5.79
N PHE A 363 21.57 1.25 7.05
CA PHE A 363 22.35 2.37 7.58
C PHE A 363 23.80 1.98 7.91
N TYR A 364 24.07 0.68 8.14
CA TYR A 364 25.40 0.21 8.57
C TYR A 364 26.47 0.34 7.49
N GLU A 365 26.09 0.21 6.21
CA GLU A 365 27.02 0.29 5.10
C GLU A 365 27.69 1.68 5.04
N LYS A 366 26.88 2.73 5.31
CA LYS A 366 27.34 4.11 5.24
C LYS A 366 27.81 4.66 6.58
N TYR A 367 27.20 4.19 7.66
CA TYR A 367 27.49 4.60 9.03
C TYR A 367 27.85 3.36 9.87
N PRO A 368 29.07 2.79 9.74
CA PRO A 368 29.46 1.56 10.44
C PRO A 368 29.28 1.63 11.95
N ASN A 369 29.57 2.78 12.56
CA ASN A 369 29.46 2.99 14.01
C ASN A 369 27.99 3.07 14.50
N TYR A 370 27.04 3.20 13.59
CA TYR A 370 25.61 3.21 13.95
C TYR A 370 25.13 1.86 14.50
N LYS A 371 25.73 0.75 14.13
CA LYS A 371 25.32 -0.59 14.57
C LYS A 371 25.67 -0.89 16.03
N GLU A 372 26.61 -0.15 16.62
CA GLU A 372 27.07 -0.42 17.99
C GLU A 372 25.93 -0.16 19.00
N ILE A 373 25.76 -1.09 19.91
CA ILE A 373 24.75 -1.05 20.97
C ILE A 373 25.38 -1.00 22.39
N ASN A 374 26.67 -1.30 22.49
CA ASN A 374 27.40 -1.22 23.74
C ASN A 374 27.81 0.23 24.06
N ASN A 375 27.63 0.64 25.31
CA ASN A 375 27.89 1.99 25.82
C ASN A 375 29.41 2.36 25.92
N ASN A 376 30.27 1.75 25.12
CA ASN A 376 31.62 2.29 24.94
C ASN A 376 31.48 3.63 24.21
N GLU A 377 31.59 4.73 24.98
CA GLU A 377 31.29 6.11 24.57
C GLU A 377 32.07 6.55 23.31
N ASP A 378 33.19 5.96 23.03
CA ASP A 378 34.08 6.36 21.92
C ASP A 378 33.61 5.85 20.53
N ASN A 379 32.79 4.79 20.46
CA ASN A 379 32.35 4.19 19.20
C ASN A 379 30.86 4.31 18.93
N PHE A 380 30.11 4.91 19.85
CA PHE A 380 28.65 5.02 19.75
C PHE A 380 28.24 6.25 18.92
N MET A 381 27.73 6.02 17.73
CA MET A 381 27.22 7.13 16.90
C MET A 381 26.00 7.79 17.54
N ARG A 382 26.09 9.10 17.79
CA ARG A 382 24.98 9.94 18.26
C ARG A 382 24.30 10.65 17.09
N TYR A 383 23.04 11.06 17.28
CA TYR A 383 22.32 11.87 16.30
C TYR A 383 22.98 13.24 16.13
N ASP A 384 23.24 13.62 14.89
CA ASP A 384 23.77 14.94 14.57
C ASP A 384 22.65 16.00 14.62
N PRO A 385 22.72 16.99 15.52
CA PRO A 385 21.70 18.03 15.65
C PRO A 385 21.44 18.83 14.36
N SER A 386 22.43 18.94 13.46
CA SER A 386 22.31 19.64 12.18
C SER A 386 21.28 18.98 11.26
N TRP A 387 21.11 17.68 11.35
CA TRP A 387 20.18 16.90 10.54
C TRP A 387 18.70 17.23 10.83
N LYS A 388 18.40 17.77 12.01
CA LYS A 388 17.02 18.12 12.41
C LYS A 388 16.36 19.12 11.46
N GLN A 389 17.15 20.07 10.94
CA GLN A 389 16.60 21.06 9.99
C GLN A 389 16.31 20.44 8.63
N GLU A 390 17.18 19.54 8.17
CA GLU A 390 17.00 18.84 6.89
C GLU A 390 15.80 17.88 6.93
N GLU A 391 15.61 17.13 8.02
CA GLU A 391 14.41 16.31 8.22
C GLU A 391 13.12 17.17 8.19
N LYS A 392 13.14 18.34 8.85
CA LYS A 392 12.01 19.27 8.82
C LYS A 392 11.69 19.77 7.42
N LYS A 393 12.71 20.16 6.65
CA LYS A 393 12.54 20.60 5.25
C LYS A 393 11.94 19.48 4.40
N TYR A 394 12.42 18.23 4.60
CA TYR A 394 11.89 17.05 3.91
C TYR A 394 10.39 16.86 4.20
N ASP A 395 9.99 16.87 5.47
CA ASP A 395 8.61 16.68 5.89
C ASP A 395 7.67 17.75 5.30
N LEU A 396 8.10 19.02 5.29
CA LEU A 396 7.36 20.11 4.69
C LEU A 396 7.20 19.95 3.16
N LYS A 397 8.26 19.49 2.47
CA LYS A 397 8.23 19.28 1.02
C LYS A 397 7.32 18.14 0.61
N LYS A 398 7.27 17.06 1.38
CA LYS A 398 6.51 15.83 1.03
C LYS A 398 5.04 15.87 1.45
N ASN A 399 4.62 16.88 2.24
CA ASN A 399 3.24 17.02 2.73
C ASN A 399 2.65 15.67 3.20
N LEU A 400 3.37 15.02 4.14
CA LEU A 400 3.10 13.63 4.53
C LEU A 400 1.72 13.52 5.21
N ASN A 401 0.79 12.89 4.52
CA ASN A 401 -0.53 12.59 5.03
C ASN A 401 -0.44 11.65 6.23
N LYS A 402 -0.93 12.09 7.37
CA LYS A 402 -0.96 11.29 8.58
C LYS A 402 -2.06 10.23 8.45
N LYS A 403 -1.66 8.96 8.38
CA LYS A 403 -2.58 7.83 8.48
C LYS A 403 -2.95 7.57 9.95
N ILE A 404 -4.21 7.29 10.21
CA ILE A 404 -4.63 6.76 11.50
C ILE A 404 -4.50 5.25 11.44
N SER A 405 -3.55 4.70 12.20
CA SER A 405 -3.37 3.26 12.32
C SER A 405 -4.24 2.70 13.44
N LYS A 406 -4.67 1.45 13.31
CA LYS A 406 -5.33 0.67 14.36
C LYS A 406 -4.53 -0.59 14.66
N ASP A 407 -4.75 -1.16 15.83
CA ASP A 407 -4.23 -2.46 16.19
C ASP A 407 -4.73 -3.52 15.21
N THR A 408 -3.85 -4.43 14.85
CA THR A 408 -4.26 -5.62 14.11
C THR A 408 -5.03 -6.56 15.03
N LEU A 409 -6.06 -7.20 14.51
CA LEU A 409 -6.81 -8.21 15.25
C LEU A 409 -5.95 -9.47 15.43
N SER A 410 -5.97 -10.06 16.63
CA SER A 410 -5.37 -11.36 16.89
C SER A 410 -6.09 -12.48 16.12
N GLY A 411 -5.40 -13.62 15.97
CA GLY A 411 -5.88 -14.77 15.22
C GLY A 411 -5.60 -14.68 13.73
N LEU A 412 -5.59 -15.85 13.10
CA LEU A 412 -5.23 -16.03 11.70
C LEU A 412 -6.21 -15.29 10.78
N SER A 413 -5.71 -14.36 9.98
CA SER A 413 -6.48 -13.66 8.94
C SER A 413 -6.24 -14.28 7.56
N ILE A 414 -7.08 -13.93 6.58
CA ILE A 414 -6.86 -14.33 5.19
C ILE A 414 -5.53 -13.77 4.66
N SER A 415 -5.18 -12.54 5.02
CA SER A 415 -3.87 -11.93 4.69
C SER A 415 -2.71 -12.75 5.25
N ASP A 416 -2.77 -13.12 6.53
CA ASP A 416 -1.72 -13.93 7.16
C ASP A 416 -1.54 -15.26 6.45
N PHE A 417 -2.65 -15.93 6.10
CA PHE A 417 -2.54 -17.24 5.47
C PHE A 417 -2.06 -17.17 4.01
N LEU A 418 -2.38 -16.11 3.27
CA LEU A 418 -1.78 -15.83 1.96
C LEU A 418 -0.27 -15.60 2.07
N ILE A 419 0.18 -14.91 3.12
CA ILE A 419 1.60 -14.70 3.39
C ILE A 419 2.28 -16.02 3.78
N ILE A 420 1.65 -16.82 4.64
CA ILE A 420 2.14 -18.17 5.00
C ILE A 420 2.26 -19.04 3.74
N ASN A 421 1.29 -18.95 2.83
CA ASN A 421 1.36 -19.62 1.53
C ASN A 421 2.61 -19.20 0.73
N ASN A 422 2.95 -17.91 0.73
CA ASN A 422 4.18 -17.42 0.12
C ASN A 422 5.43 -17.95 0.82
N TRP A 423 5.42 -18.11 2.15
CA TRP A 423 6.53 -18.73 2.90
C TRP A 423 6.71 -20.21 2.55
N LEU A 424 5.61 -20.95 2.35
CA LEU A 424 5.65 -22.36 1.94
C LEU A 424 6.22 -22.50 0.51
N ASN A 425 5.84 -21.62 -0.42
CA ASN A 425 6.44 -21.55 -1.75
C ASN A 425 7.95 -21.28 -1.68
N TYR A 426 8.36 -20.33 -0.84
CA TYR A 426 9.77 -20.02 -0.62
C TYR A 426 10.54 -21.22 -0.06
N ALA A 427 10.01 -21.86 0.98
CA ALA A 427 10.59 -23.05 1.59
C ALA A 427 10.84 -24.16 0.55
N LYS A 428 9.83 -24.46 -0.26
CA LYS A 428 9.93 -25.46 -1.34
C LYS A 428 11.06 -25.14 -2.32
N ILE A 429 11.23 -23.88 -2.69
CA ILE A 429 12.24 -23.45 -3.67
C ILE A 429 13.64 -23.54 -3.10
N ILE A 430 13.85 -23.18 -1.83
CA ILE A 430 15.16 -23.16 -1.18
C ILE A 430 15.59 -24.52 -0.61
N GLY A 431 14.69 -25.52 -0.61
CA GLY A 431 14.98 -26.89 -0.13
C GLY A 431 14.69 -27.11 1.36
N ASP A 432 13.93 -26.23 2.01
CA ASP A 432 13.40 -26.49 3.36
C ASP A 432 12.17 -27.39 3.28
N LEU A 433 12.34 -28.67 3.57
CA LEU A 433 11.29 -29.69 3.46
C LEU A 433 10.49 -29.88 4.76
N SER A 434 10.65 -29.00 5.74
CA SER A 434 10.02 -29.13 7.06
C SER A 434 8.49 -29.20 7.00
N TYR A 435 7.87 -28.62 5.98
CA TYR A 435 6.41 -28.57 5.79
C TYR A 435 5.80 -29.79 5.13
N GLU A 436 6.58 -30.67 4.46
CA GLU A 436 6.06 -31.76 3.61
C GLU A 436 5.11 -32.73 4.33
N LYS A 437 5.35 -32.97 5.60
CA LYS A 437 4.47 -33.82 6.43
C LYS A 437 3.13 -33.16 6.78
N ILE A 438 2.96 -31.87 6.49
CA ILE A 438 1.81 -31.08 6.93
C ILE A 438 0.92 -30.67 5.77
N ILE A 439 1.52 -30.14 4.71
CA ILE A 439 0.82 -29.60 3.53
C ILE A 439 1.51 -30.08 2.27
N ASP A 440 0.79 -30.83 1.44
CA ASP A 440 1.29 -31.33 0.16
C ASP A 440 1.02 -30.36 -0.99
N ASN A 441 0.00 -29.53 -0.86
CA ASN A 441 -0.54 -28.75 -1.98
C ASN A 441 -1.04 -27.37 -1.51
N PHE A 442 -0.32 -26.31 -1.87
CA PHE A 442 -0.62 -24.92 -1.57
C PHE A 442 -0.62 -24.08 -2.86
N LEU A 443 -1.20 -22.88 -2.82
CA LEU A 443 -1.32 -22.02 -4.00
C LEU A 443 0.07 -21.60 -4.51
N TYR A 444 0.27 -21.65 -5.82
CA TYR A 444 1.52 -21.22 -6.46
C TYR A 444 1.69 -19.71 -6.37
N SER A 445 2.91 -19.27 -6.04
CA SER A 445 3.29 -17.86 -5.96
C SER A 445 4.37 -17.54 -6.99
N GLU A 446 3.96 -16.97 -8.12
CA GLU A 446 4.88 -16.55 -9.18
C GLU A 446 5.86 -15.46 -8.69
N TYR A 447 5.39 -14.55 -7.84
CA TYR A 447 6.20 -13.50 -7.25
C TYR A 447 7.38 -14.06 -6.45
N VAL A 448 7.10 -14.97 -5.52
CA VAL A 448 8.14 -15.60 -4.69
C VAL A 448 9.12 -16.37 -5.56
N CYS A 449 8.63 -17.14 -6.55
CA CYS A 449 9.47 -17.90 -7.46
C CYS A 449 10.44 -16.99 -8.24
N LYS A 450 9.95 -15.90 -8.80
CA LYS A 450 10.79 -14.93 -9.54
C LYS A 450 11.82 -14.26 -8.64
N LYS A 451 11.43 -13.84 -7.42
CA LYS A 451 12.33 -13.16 -6.49
C LYS A 451 13.38 -14.08 -5.88
N THR A 452 13.06 -15.35 -5.69
CA THR A 452 13.98 -16.32 -5.08
C THR A 452 15.00 -16.85 -6.08
N SER A 453 14.68 -16.89 -7.38
CA SER A 453 15.57 -17.46 -8.41
C SER A 453 16.99 -16.87 -8.41
N SER A 454 17.13 -15.56 -8.19
CA SER A 454 18.42 -14.88 -8.16
C SER A 454 19.28 -15.19 -6.93
N GLN A 455 18.73 -15.78 -5.88
CA GLN A 455 19.42 -16.09 -4.63
C GLN A 455 19.44 -17.59 -4.28
N LEU A 456 18.96 -18.43 -5.19
CA LEU A 456 18.72 -19.84 -4.93
C LEU A 456 19.99 -20.57 -4.46
N GLU A 457 21.12 -20.37 -5.13
CA GLU A 457 22.41 -20.98 -4.79
C GLU A 457 22.91 -20.54 -3.41
N PHE A 458 22.68 -19.31 -3.03
CA PHE A 458 23.02 -18.79 -1.70
C PHE A 458 22.14 -19.42 -0.63
N ARG A 459 20.82 -19.51 -0.89
CA ARG A 459 19.85 -20.05 0.08
C ARG A 459 19.99 -21.56 0.30
N LYS A 460 20.21 -22.35 -0.76
CA LYS A 460 20.42 -23.78 -0.63
C LYS A 460 21.55 -24.14 0.32
N LYS A 461 22.62 -23.33 0.35
CA LYS A 461 23.74 -23.52 1.29
C LYS A 461 23.38 -23.34 2.76
N GLU A 462 22.27 -22.69 3.08
CA GLU A 462 21.78 -22.53 4.46
C GLU A 462 21.06 -23.81 4.97
N PHE A 463 20.68 -24.74 4.06
CA PHE A 463 19.92 -25.96 4.35
C PHE A 463 20.67 -27.26 4.00
N LEU A 464 21.85 -27.17 3.41
CA LEU A 464 22.79 -28.28 3.19
C LEU A 464 23.75 -28.40 4.38
#